data_a4dfbfae6c156185cdece9af7ce6d84e
#
_entry.id   a4dfbfae6c156185cdece9af7ce6d84e
#
_cell.length_a   1.000
_cell.length_b   1.000
_cell.length_c   1.000
_cell.angle_alpha   90.00
_cell.angle_beta   90.00
_cell.angle_gamma   90.00
#
_symmetry.space_group_name_H-M   'P 1'
#
loop_
_entity.id
_entity.type
_entity.pdbx_description
1 polymer ?
#
loop_
_entity_poly.entity_id
_entity_poly.type
_entity_poly.pdbx_seq_one_letter_code
_entity_poly.pdbx_strand_id
1 'polypeptide(L)'
;MSTKNTVRTFMLGSVAALVLAACGNPEAADQAQAQAAPLVSVAQVVYERVTEWDEFTGRLQAPQTVNLVPRVSGYIEQIHFSEGALVQKGDLLVQIDPRPFAAEVARLKAELQSAKSASVLADAEYSRAEKLSSQRAISAEVLDSRLARKQQTAATVASVSAALQRAELDLSYTSIRAPISGRVSYAQVTAGNYVNAGQSQLTSLVSTEKMYAYFDVDEQTYLKYARLAQDGKRADTRDEAANPVYMALASEAGFNHIGHVDFVDNRIDAQTGTIRIRASFAHTENDLLPGLFARIRLVGSDSYDGVLIDEKAVGTDLNNKFVLVVNASNQLEYRAITLGEKVNGLRIVTDGLAATDKIVVNGLQRVRPNMQIEPKLVEMASSEQLVKLRSEQQQLDQTSNALTAQTDSTKDRG
;
A
#
# COMPACT_ATOMS: atom_id res chain seq x y z
N MET A 1 -72.18 -15.60 -65.67
CA MET A 1 -71.54 -15.73 -67.03
C MET A 1 -70.47 -16.71 -66.87
N SER A 2 -70.73 -17.84 -67.26
CA SER A 2 -70.40 -18.59 -68.54
C SER A 2 -69.12 -19.41 -68.35
N THR A 3 -69.37 -20.73 -68.10
CA THR A 3 -69.18 -21.84 -69.11
C THR A 3 -67.67 -22.05 -69.45
N LYS A 4 -67.16 -23.18 -69.28
CA LYS A 4 -67.13 -24.43 -70.07
C LYS A 4 -65.98 -25.29 -69.55
N ASN A 5 -65.86 -26.45 -69.46
CA ASN A 5 -66.44 -27.72 -69.82
C ASN A 5 -65.43 -28.80 -69.45
N THR A 6 -65.84 -29.76 -68.65
CA THR A 6 -65.97 -31.17 -69.08
C THR A 6 -65.03 -31.68 -70.15
N VAL A 7 -64.55 -32.87 -69.90
CA VAL A 7 -63.88 -33.86 -70.79
C VAL A 7 -62.37 -34.00 -70.57
N ARG A 8 -62.02 -34.97 -69.68
CA ARG A 8 -61.08 -36.05 -69.95
C ARG A 8 -60.93 -37.02 -68.81
N THR A 9 -62.00 -37.63 -68.51
CA THR A 9 -61.99 -38.94 -67.87
C THR A 9 -61.82 -40.00 -68.95
N PHE A 10 -61.01 -41.02 -68.74
CA PHE A 10 -60.62 -42.14 -69.54
C PHE A 10 -59.19 -42.04 -70.15
N MET A 11 -58.19 -42.32 -69.40
CA MET A 11 -56.94 -42.98 -69.83
C MET A 11 -55.93 -43.07 -68.68
N LEU A 12 -56.30 -43.70 -67.57
CA LEU A 12 -55.31 -43.89 -66.46
C LEU A 12 -55.66 -45.20 -65.70
N GLY A 13 -56.00 -46.22 -66.43
CA GLY A 13 -56.36 -47.54 -65.86
C GLY A 13 -55.33 -48.66 -66.19
N SER A 14 -54.15 -48.38 -66.72
CA SER A 14 -53.23 -49.45 -67.14
C SER A 14 -51.77 -49.34 -66.71
N VAL A 15 -51.42 -48.44 -65.89
CA VAL A 15 -50.01 -48.29 -65.36
C VAL A 15 -49.86 -48.67 -63.91
N ALA A 16 -50.99 -48.98 -63.16
CA ALA A 16 -50.99 -49.32 -61.73
C ALA A 16 -50.64 -50.77 -61.44
N ALA A 17 -50.41 -51.66 -62.42
CA ALA A 17 -50.22 -53.11 -62.20
C ALA A 17 -48.79 -53.64 -62.33
N LEU A 18 -47.76 -52.76 -62.50
CA LEU A 18 -46.35 -53.18 -62.80
C LEU A 18 -45.33 -52.67 -61.79
N VAL A 19 -45.78 -52.10 -60.59
CA VAL A 19 -44.87 -51.58 -59.59
C VAL A 19 -44.90 -52.44 -58.29
N LEU A 20 -45.65 -53.54 -58.23
CA LEU A 20 -45.80 -54.37 -57.01
C LEU A 20 -44.96 -55.65 -56.99
N ALA A 21 -43.90 -55.75 -57.82
CA ALA A 21 -43.04 -56.96 -57.88
C ALA A 21 -41.57 -56.72 -57.56
N ALA A 22 -41.23 -55.66 -56.84
CA ALA A 22 -39.86 -55.40 -56.39
C ALA A 22 -39.82 -55.18 -54.84
N CYS A 23 -40.45 -56.02 -54.01
CA CYS A 23 -40.15 -56.19 -52.60
C CYS A 23 -39.11 -57.30 -52.49
N GLY A 24 -37.85 -56.94 -52.85
CA GLY A 24 -36.64 -57.67 -52.45
C GLY A 24 -36.29 -57.28 -51.03
N ASN A 25 -36.05 -58.27 -50.26
CA ASN A 25 -35.51 -58.37 -48.89
C ASN A 25 -34.65 -57.23 -48.43
N PRO A 26 -34.94 -56.51 -47.36
CA PRO A 26 -33.98 -55.63 -46.71
C PRO A 26 -33.25 -56.42 -45.61
N GLU A 27 -32.18 -57.11 -45.98
CA GLU A 27 -31.05 -57.17 -45.08
C GLU A 27 -30.40 -55.78 -45.10
N ALA A 28 -31.06 -54.84 -44.45
CA ALA A 28 -30.44 -53.59 -44.06
C ALA A 28 -29.41 -53.97 -42.99
N ALA A 29 -28.17 -54.14 -43.45
CA ALA A 29 -27.03 -54.03 -42.59
C ALA A 29 -27.17 -52.73 -41.83
N ASP A 30 -27.42 -52.84 -40.55
CA ASP A 30 -27.28 -51.78 -39.58
C ASP A 30 -25.79 -51.42 -39.51
N GLN A 31 -25.29 -50.77 -40.58
CA GLN A 31 -24.04 -50.02 -40.50
C GLN A 31 -24.38 -48.80 -39.65
N ALA A 32 -24.36 -49.01 -38.34
CA ALA A 32 -24.06 -47.96 -37.43
C ALA A 32 -22.81 -47.27 -37.96
N GLN A 33 -22.99 -46.18 -38.72
CA GLN A 33 -21.90 -45.25 -39.00
C GLN A 33 -21.32 -44.93 -37.64
N ALA A 34 -20.20 -45.59 -37.31
CA ALA A 34 -19.37 -45.18 -36.21
C ALA A 34 -19.06 -43.71 -36.46
N GLN A 35 -19.81 -42.81 -35.84
CA GLN A 35 -19.59 -41.39 -35.89
C GLN A 35 -18.14 -41.20 -35.46
N ALA A 36 -17.28 -40.79 -36.40
CA ALA A 36 -15.87 -40.57 -36.11
C ALA A 36 -15.78 -39.72 -34.83
N ALA A 37 -15.05 -40.25 -33.86
CA ALA A 37 -14.91 -39.58 -32.57
C ALA A 37 -14.46 -38.13 -32.81
N PRO A 38 -15.11 -37.14 -32.28
CA PRO A 38 -14.75 -35.76 -32.54
C PRO A 38 -13.33 -35.47 -32.04
N LEU A 39 -12.53 -34.82 -32.90
CA LEU A 39 -11.19 -34.36 -32.54
C LEU A 39 -11.29 -33.20 -31.57
N VAL A 40 -10.74 -33.33 -30.35
CA VAL A 40 -10.85 -32.39 -29.27
C VAL A 40 -9.47 -32.06 -28.69
N SER A 41 -9.22 -30.79 -28.41
CA SER A 41 -7.99 -30.36 -27.79
C SER A 41 -8.00 -30.71 -26.29
N VAL A 42 -7.04 -31.53 -25.89
CA VAL A 42 -6.87 -32.04 -24.52
C VAL A 42 -5.50 -31.64 -24.00
N ALA A 43 -5.44 -31.14 -22.77
CA ALA A 43 -4.18 -30.84 -22.11
C ALA A 43 -4.12 -31.52 -20.73
N GLN A 44 -2.92 -31.87 -20.31
CA GLN A 44 -2.67 -32.26 -18.95
C GLN A 44 -2.70 -30.99 -18.07
N VAL A 45 -3.26 -31.09 -16.88
CA VAL A 45 -3.25 -29.99 -15.90
C VAL A 45 -1.82 -29.62 -15.53
N VAL A 46 -1.60 -28.36 -15.23
CA VAL A 46 -0.31 -27.88 -14.69
C VAL A 46 -0.34 -28.07 -13.19
N TYR A 47 0.70 -28.70 -12.64
CA TYR A 47 0.84 -28.90 -11.19
C TYR A 47 2.14 -28.23 -10.75
N GLU A 48 1.99 -27.10 -10.06
CA GLU A 48 3.11 -26.24 -9.66
C GLU A 48 2.88 -25.65 -8.28
N ARG A 49 3.96 -25.30 -7.61
CA ARG A 49 3.90 -24.56 -6.36
C ARG A 49 3.40 -23.15 -6.60
N VAL A 50 2.36 -22.75 -5.92
CA VAL A 50 1.70 -21.46 -6.07
C VAL A 50 1.44 -20.80 -4.74
N THR A 51 1.43 -19.48 -4.76
CA THR A 51 1.02 -18.63 -3.65
C THR A 51 -0.10 -17.71 -4.17
N GLU A 52 -1.19 -17.63 -3.44
CA GLU A 52 -2.27 -16.70 -3.76
C GLU A 52 -1.92 -15.29 -3.31
N TRP A 53 -2.42 -14.31 -4.04
CA TRP A 53 -2.17 -12.91 -3.79
C TRP A 53 -3.48 -12.18 -3.57
N ASP A 54 -3.53 -11.34 -2.54
CA ASP A 54 -4.60 -10.38 -2.38
C ASP A 54 -4.11 -9.01 -2.85
N GLU A 55 -4.86 -8.39 -3.77
CA GLU A 55 -4.52 -7.08 -4.34
C GLU A 55 -5.42 -6.00 -3.74
N PHE A 56 -4.78 -4.91 -3.32
CA PHE A 56 -5.45 -3.75 -2.74
C PHE A 56 -5.02 -2.49 -3.48
N THR A 57 -5.82 -1.47 -3.31
CA THR A 57 -5.51 -0.15 -3.81
C THR A 57 -5.17 0.78 -2.66
N GLY A 58 -4.05 1.48 -2.78
CA GLY A 58 -3.57 2.38 -1.75
C GLY A 58 -3.15 3.74 -2.26
N ARG A 59 -2.77 4.61 -1.33
CA ARG A 59 -2.18 5.92 -1.61
C ARG A 59 -0.88 6.10 -0.85
N LEU A 60 0.08 6.70 -1.53
CA LEU A 60 1.37 7.02 -0.93
C LEU A 60 1.27 8.26 -0.05
N GLN A 61 1.92 8.21 1.10
CA GLN A 61 2.06 9.34 2.01
C GLN A 61 3.50 9.42 2.52
N ALA A 62 4.01 10.64 2.67
CA ALA A 62 5.28 10.84 3.33
C ALA A 62 5.14 10.57 4.84
N PRO A 63 6.14 9.95 5.50
CA PRO A 63 6.15 9.77 6.95
C PRO A 63 5.98 11.07 7.73
N GLN A 64 6.56 12.15 7.23
CA GLN A 64 6.48 13.46 7.85
C GLN A 64 6.11 14.51 6.79
N THR A 65 5.10 15.30 7.11
CA THR A 65 4.69 16.48 6.35
C THR A 65 4.61 17.65 7.33
N VAL A 66 5.35 18.71 7.05
CA VAL A 66 5.42 19.90 7.91
C VAL A 66 5.03 21.12 7.12
N ASN A 67 3.99 21.82 7.57
CA ASN A 67 3.65 23.16 7.09
C ASN A 67 4.48 24.18 7.87
N LEU A 68 5.37 24.89 7.19
CA LEU A 68 6.17 25.93 7.81
C LEU A 68 5.35 27.19 8.02
N VAL A 69 5.21 27.57 9.29
CA VAL A 69 4.62 28.84 9.71
C VAL A 69 5.58 29.58 10.62
N PRO A 70 5.66 30.93 10.53
CA PRO A 70 6.55 31.73 11.37
C PRO A 70 6.04 31.76 12.83
N ARG A 71 6.96 31.83 13.79
CA ARG A 71 6.65 31.99 15.20
C ARG A 71 6.61 33.45 15.65
N VAL A 72 7.18 34.33 14.85
CA VAL A 72 7.17 35.80 15.04
C VAL A 72 6.64 36.48 13.79
N SER A 73 6.01 37.62 13.95
CA SER A 73 5.50 38.41 12.84
C SER A 73 6.58 39.41 12.36
N GLY A 74 6.64 39.65 11.04
CA GLY A 74 7.62 40.57 10.48
C GLY A 74 7.64 40.53 8.95
N TYR A 75 8.51 41.33 8.35
CA TYR A 75 8.72 41.30 6.89
C TYR A 75 9.70 40.21 6.52
N ILE A 76 9.43 39.47 5.45
CA ILE A 76 10.39 38.51 4.88
C ILE A 76 11.53 39.31 4.23
N GLU A 77 12.74 39.15 4.74
CA GLU A 77 13.94 39.76 4.18
C GLU A 77 14.43 38.97 2.97
N GLN A 78 14.56 37.63 3.13
CA GLN A 78 15.09 36.76 2.09
C GLN A 78 14.55 35.33 2.21
N ILE A 79 14.42 34.65 1.04
CA ILE A 79 14.15 33.23 0.90
C ILE A 79 15.43 32.56 0.42
N HIS A 80 15.85 31.49 1.12
CA HIS A 80 17.15 30.84 0.90
C HIS A 80 17.04 29.46 0.24
N PHE A 81 15.86 29.04 -0.20
CA PHE A 81 15.66 27.76 -0.87
C PHE A 81 15.18 27.96 -2.31
N SER A 82 15.47 27.00 -3.18
CA SER A 82 14.83 26.86 -4.48
C SER A 82 13.59 26.01 -4.35
N GLU A 83 12.52 26.39 -5.01
CA GLU A 83 11.26 25.63 -5.00
C GLU A 83 11.46 24.22 -5.54
N GLY A 84 10.91 23.22 -4.84
CA GLY A 84 11.07 21.81 -5.19
C GLY A 84 12.43 21.18 -4.83
N ALA A 85 13.36 21.95 -4.26
CA ALA A 85 14.69 21.44 -3.89
C ALA A 85 14.64 20.49 -2.69
N LEU A 86 15.66 19.63 -2.60
CA LEU A 86 15.93 18.85 -1.39
C LEU A 86 16.71 19.73 -0.39
N VAL A 87 16.27 19.70 0.86
CA VAL A 87 16.87 20.41 1.97
C VAL A 87 17.19 19.47 3.12
N GLN A 88 18.21 19.80 3.90
CA GLN A 88 18.57 19.07 5.11
C GLN A 88 17.97 19.72 6.35
N LYS A 89 17.72 18.91 7.38
CA LYS A 89 17.31 19.42 8.69
C LYS A 89 18.33 20.45 9.21
N GLY A 90 17.83 21.64 9.55
CA GLY A 90 18.65 22.76 10.03
C GLY A 90 18.98 23.81 8.97
N ASP A 91 18.79 23.53 7.66
CA ASP A 91 19.02 24.50 6.60
C ASP A 91 18.15 25.74 6.80
N LEU A 92 18.73 26.94 6.57
CA LEU A 92 17.99 28.18 6.62
C LEU A 92 17.10 28.28 5.37
N LEU A 93 15.80 28.44 5.59
CA LEU A 93 14.82 28.50 4.52
C LEU A 93 14.31 29.94 4.29
N VAL A 94 13.95 30.61 5.37
CA VAL A 94 13.39 31.97 5.28
C VAL A 94 14.00 32.81 6.39
N GLN A 95 14.38 34.03 6.05
CA GLN A 95 14.83 35.06 6.97
C GLN A 95 13.76 36.15 7.10
N ILE A 96 13.23 36.33 8.29
CA ILE A 96 12.43 37.51 8.67
C ILE A 96 13.39 38.60 9.11
N ASP A 97 13.09 39.87 8.87
CA ASP A 97 13.92 41.01 9.25
C ASP A 97 14.30 40.95 10.77
N PRO A 98 15.56 40.64 11.10
CA PRO A 98 15.99 40.48 12.47
C PRO A 98 16.24 41.81 13.22
N ARG A 99 16.35 42.93 12.51
CA ARG A 99 16.79 44.21 13.08
C ARG A 99 15.91 44.69 14.24
N PRO A 100 14.59 44.67 14.20
CA PRO A 100 13.77 45.07 15.34
C PRO A 100 14.01 44.20 16.58
N PHE A 101 14.13 42.87 16.37
CA PHE A 101 14.36 41.90 17.44
C PHE A 101 15.76 42.03 18.03
N ALA A 102 16.78 42.25 17.19
CA ALA A 102 18.16 42.50 17.65
C ALA A 102 18.30 43.79 18.47
N ALA A 103 17.56 44.84 18.09
CA ALA A 103 17.53 46.09 18.86
C ALA A 103 16.89 45.88 20.26
N GLU A 104 15.84 45.10 20.35
CA GLU A 104 15.19 44.75 21.64
C GLU A 104 16.11 43.93 22.54
N VAL A 105 16.82 42.95 21.98
CA VAL A 105 17.86 42.17 22.71
C VAL A 105 18.95 43.09 23.24
N ALA A 106 19.44 44.04 22.41
CA ALA A 106 20.47 45.01 22.84
C ALA A 106 19.97 45.91 23.98
N ARG A 107 18.72 46.40 23.90
CA ARG A 107 18.08 47.20 24.94
C ARG A 107 18.04 46.45 26.28
N LEU A 108 17.49 45.17 26.24
CA LEU A 108 17.38 44.35 27.44
C LEU A 108 18.74 43.92 28.02
N LYS A 109 19.74 43.71 27.21
CA LYS A 109 21.13 43.48 27.68
C LYS A 109 21.66 44.66 28.47
N ALA A 110 21.43 45.88 28.00
CA ALA A 110 21.87 47.10 28.72
C ALA A 110 21.08 47.24 30.07
N GLU A 111 19.79 46.99 30.05
CA GLU A 111 18.94 47.03 31.26
C GLU A 111 19.36 45.95 32.28
N LEU A 112 19.67 44.73 31.85
CA LEU A 112 20.21 43.69 32.71
C LEU A 112 21.51 44.08 33.34
N GLN A 113 22.42 44.73 32.60
CA GLN A 113 23.68 45.23 33.14
C GLN A 113 23.45 46.29 34.22
N SER A 114 22.51 47.21 34.03
CA SER A 114 22.11 48.22 35.03
C SER A 114 21.55 47.55 36.26
N ALA A 115 20.62 46.59 36.14
CA ALA A 115 20.03 45.85 37.25
C ALA A 115 21.10 45.06 38.03
N LYS A 116 22.05 44.42 37.33
CA LYS A 116 23.18 43.74 38.00
C LYS A 116 24.04 44.68 38.80
N SER A 117 24.35 45.87 38.27
CA SER A 117 25.14 46.88 38.98
C SER A 117 24.42 47.36 40.25
N ALA A 118 23.10 47.57 40.18
CA ALA A 118 22.28 47.94 41.34
C ALA A 118 22.22 46.82 42.42
N SER A 119 22.16 45.55 41.95
CA SER A 119 22.17 44.39 42.85
C SER A 119 23.50 44.24 43.59
N VAL A 120 24.64 44.42 42.88
CA VAL A 120 25.98 44.39 43.45
C VAL A 120 26.15 45.49 44.51
N LEU A 121 25.65 46.72 44.22
CA LEU A 121 25.65 47.78 45.22
C LEU A 121 24.84 47.46 46.46
N ALA A 122 23.62 46.95 46.27
CA ALA A 122 22.72 46.59 47.39
C ALA A 122 23.28 45.43 48.24
N ASP A 123 23.96 44.47 47.61
CA ASP A 123 24.63 43.35 48.29
C ASP A 123 25.80 43.89 49.17
N ALA A 124 26.63 44.78 48.60
CA ALA A 124 27.71 45.42 49.33
C ALA A 124 27.21 46.30 50.50
N GLU A 125 26.06 46.99 50.29
CA GLU A 125 25.42 47.78 51.39
C GLU A 125 24.90 46.88 52.49
N TYR A 126 24.21 45.78 52.16
CA TYR A 126 23.75 44.79 53.11
C TYR A 126 24.92 44.19 53.92
N SER A 127 25.98 43.74 53.24
CA SER A 127 27.16 43.16 53.88
C SER A 127 27.85 44.13 54.86
N ARG A 128 27.89 45.43 54.54
CA ARG A 128 28.40 46.48 55.43
C ARG A 128 27.46 46.66 56.64
N ALA A 129 26.15 46.70 56.38
CA ALA A 129 25.15 46.84 57.47
C ALA A 129 25.16 45.63 58.41
N GLU A 130 25.31 44.42 57.93
CA GLU A 130 25.43 43.20 58.75
C GLU A 130 26.63 43.24 59.70
N LYS A 131 27.80 43.69 59.18
CA LYS A 131 28.99 43.89 60.02
C LYS A 131 28.77 44.96 61.10
N LEU A 132 28.11 46.09 60.80
CA LEU A 132 27.81 47.15 61.75
C LEU A 132 26.77 46.74 62.77
N SER A 133 25.79 45.93 62.35
CA SER A 133 24.79 45.39 63.28
C SER A 133 25.40 44.43 64.31
N SER A 134 26.31 43.54 63.85
CA SER A 134 27.05 42.65 64.81
C SER A 134 27.87 43.43 65.82
N GLN A 135 28.31 44.67 65.53
CA GLN A 135 28.98 45.59 66.43
C GLN A 135 28.00 46.48 67.20
N ARG A 136 26.66 46.29 67.07
CA ARG A 136 25.61 47.13 67.66
C ARG A 136 25.66 48.62 67.29
N ALA A 137 26.22 48.92 66.08
CA ALA A 137 26.39 50.29 65.63
C ALA A 137 25.19 50.81 64.81
N ILE A 138 24.23 49.96 64.46
CA ILE A 138 22.98 50.29 63.69
C ILE A 138 21.78 49.60 64.33
N SER A 139 20.53 50.10 64.02
CA SER A 139 19.30 49.50 64.45
C SER A 139 18.95 48.25 63.57
N ALA A 140 18.14 47.33 64.09
CA ALA A 140 17.61 46.18 63.38
C ALA A 140 16.80 46.62 62.14
N GLU A 141 16.03 47.71 62.24
CA GLU A 141 15.25 48.28 61.10
C GLU A 141 16.13 48.66 59.95
N VAL A 142 17.32 49.23 60.18
CA VAL A 142 18.24 49.57 59.10
C VAL A 142 18.77 48.31 58.40
N LEU A 143 19.10 47.26 59.18
CA LEU A 143 19.54 45.99 58.62
C LEU A 143 18.45 45.34 57.76
N ASP A 144 17.20 45.27 58.25
CA ASP A 144 16.04 44.71 57.56
C ASP A 144 15.74 45.47 56.26
N SER A 145 15.85 46.81 56.27
CA SER A 145 15.71 47.66 55.09
C SER A 145 16.77 47.34 54.02
N ARG A 146 18.03 47.11 54.41
CA ARG A 146 19.09 46.72 53.45
C ARG A 146 18.91 45.33 52.92
N LEU A 147 18.41 44.38 53.77
CA LEU A 147 18.07 43.05 53.31
C LEU A 147 16.93 43.08 52.30
N ALA A 148 15.86 43.83 52.59
CA ALA A 148 14.75 43.99 51.63
C ALA A 148 15.23 44.62 50.31
N ARG A 149 16.12 45.61 50.33
CA ARG A 149 16.71 46.20 49.11
C ARG A 149 17.54 45.20 48.33
N LYS A 150 18.38 44.40 49.01
CA LYS A 150 19.14 43.30 48.37
C LYS A 150 18.20 42.31 47.68
N GLN A 151 17.17 41.85 48.36
CA GLN A 151 16.18 40.93 47.80
C GLN A 151 15.42 41.55 46.59
N GLN A 152 15.00 42.80 46.69
CA GLN A 152 14.31 43.53 45.65
C GLN A 152 15.19 43.68 44.39
N THR A 153 16.46 44.03 44.51
CA THR A 153 17.35 44.18 43.35
C THR A 153 17.70 42.83 42.73
N ALA A 154 17.84 41.76 43.54
CA ALA A 154 18.02 40.40 43.02
C ALA A 154 16.79 39.94 42.20
N ALA A 155 15.56 40.21 42.71
CA ALA A 155 14.33 39.92 41.96
C ALA A 155 14.24 40.71 40.64
N THR A 156 14.71 41.97 40.64
CA THR A 156 14.78 42.78 39.41
C THR A 156 15.74 42.17 38.37
N VAL A 157 16.91 41.71 38.79
CA VAL A 157 17.86 41.01 37.91
C VAL A 157 17.22 39.77 37.28
N ALA A 158 16.52 38.96 38.10
CA ALA A 158 15.83 37.76 37.62
C ALA A 158 14.74 38.10 36.55
N SER A 159 13.94 39.15 36.84
CA SER A 159 12.88 39.61 35.92
C SER A 159 13.43 40.07 34.58
N VAL A 160 14.45 40.93 34.56
CA VAL A 160 15.07 41.45 33.34
C VAL A 160 15.81 40.33 32.58
N SER A 161 16.42 39.39 33.32
CA SER A 161 17.04 38.21 32.70
C SER A 161 16.04 37.35 31.96
N ALA A 162 14.85 37.12 32.51
CA ALA A 162 13.77 36.39 31.89
C ALA A 162 13.24 37.10 30.62
N ALA A 163 13.10 38.44 30.71
CA ALA A 163 12.70 39.25 29.56
C ALA A 163 13.73 39.18 28.43
N LEU A 164 15.03 39.22 28.76
CA LEU A 164 16.10 39.07 27.75
C LEU A 164 16.06 37.70 27.08
N GLN A 165 15.90 36.61 27.83
CA GLN A 165 15.77 35.26 27.28
C GLN A 165 14.61 35.17 26.28
N ARG A 166 13.48 35.78 26.57
CA ARG A 166 12.33 35.83 25.68
C ARG A 166 12.67 36.57 24.39
N ALA A 167 13.31 37.73 24.45
CA ALA A 167 13.70 38.49 23.28
C ALA A 167 14.76 37.75 22.42
N GLU A 168 15.68 37.01 23.05
CA GLU A 168 16.66 36.18 22.34
C GLU A 168 15.98 35.00 21.62
N LEU A 169 14.94 34.38 22.20
CA LEU A 169 14.12 33.38 21.52
C LEU A 169 13.38 33.98 20.33
N ASP A 170 12.75 35.14 20.49
CA ASP A 170 12.03 35.82 19.43
C ASP A 170 12.97 36.20 18.26
N LEU A 171 14.21 36.63 18.58
CA LEU A 171 15.26 36.87 17.56
C LEU A 171 15.65 35.56 16.87
N SER A 172 15.77 34.45 17.59
CA SER A 172 16.11 33.16 16.99
C SER A 172 15.03 32.67 16.02
N TYR A 173 13.78 33.01 16.27
CA TYR A 173 12.62 32.65 15.43
C TYR A 173 12.53 33.46 14.11
N THR A 174 13.33 34.53 13.96
CA THR A 174 13.42 35.25 12.68
C THR A 174 14.13 34.43 11.61
N SER A 175 14.99 33.48 12.00
CA SER A 175 15.68 32.55 11.10
C SER A 175 14.94 31.22 11.06
N ILE A 176 14.08 31.04 10.05
CA ILE A 176 13.23 29.86 9.91
C ILE A 176 14.01 28.75 9.21
N ARG A 177 14.23 27.64 9.94
CA ARG A 177 15.03 26.51 9.47
C ARG A 177 14.18 25.28 9.23
N ALA A 178 14.65 24.39 8.36
CA ALA A 178 14.03 23.12 8.06
C ALA A 178 14.00 22.22 9.31
N PRO A 179 12.81 21.81 9.81
CA PRO A 179 12.69 20.93 10.97
C PRO A 179 12.99 19.46 10.64
N ILE A 180 12.87 19.09 9.36
CA ILE A 180 13.13 17.75 8.82
C ILE A 180 13.95 17.88 7.53
N SER A 181 14.65 16.81 7.16
CA SER A 181 15.22 16.66 5.82
C SER A 181 14.11 16.21 4.86
N GLY A 182 14.14 16.69 3.62
CA GLY A 182 13.14 16.32 2.61
C GLY A 182 13.02 17.34 1.49
N ARG A 183 11.94 17.27 0.74
CA ARG A 183 11.66 18.16 -0.38
C ARG A 183 10.78 19.32 0.07
N VAL A 184 11.22 20.54 -0.22
CA VAL A 184 10.46 21.77 0.01
C VAL A 184 9.51 22.01 -1.18
N SER A 185 8.34 22.54 -0.89
CA SER A 185 7.35 22.98 -1.90
C SER A 185 7.69 24.37 -2.42
N TYR A 186 6.78 24.98 -3.16
CA TYR A 186 6.92 26.37 -3.59
C TYR A 186 6.74 27.36 -2.42
N ALA A 187 7.29 28.56 -2.57
CA ALA A 187 7.11 29.65 -1.60
C ALA A 187 5.71 30.26 -1.75
N GLN A 188 4.92 30.20 -0.68
CA GLN A 188 3.56 30.80 -0.69
C GLN A 188 3.60 32.30 -0.45
N VAL A 189 4.69 32.82 0.10
CA VAL A 189 4.91 34.24 0.38
C VAL A 189 6.31 34.61 -0.09
N THR A 190 6.46 35.72 -0.80
CA THR A 190 7.72 36.21 -1.36
C THR A 190 8.41 37.22 -0.44
N ALA A 191 9.71 37.48 -0.66
CA ALA A 191 10.46 38.52 0.03
C ALA A 191 9.79 39.91 -0.11
N GLY A 192 9.87 40.70 0.95
CA GLY A 192 9.23 42.01 1.04
C GLY A 192 7.79 41.98 1.58
N ASN A 193 7.15 40.83 1.71
CA ASN A 193 5.82 40.69 2.29
C ASN A 193 5.89 40.56 3.83
N TYR A 194 4.82 41.05 4.47
CA TYR A 194 4.62 40.90 5.91
C TYR A 194 3.94 39.58 6.22
N VAL A 195 4.41 38.86 7.23
CA VAL A 195 3.85 37.57 7.70
C VAL A 195 3.43 37.65 9.16
N ASN A 196 2.35 36.97 9.49
CA ASN A 196 1.80 36.89 10.84
C ASN A 196 2.17 35.58 11.51
N ALA A 197 2.61 35.65 12.77
CA ALA A 197 2.95 34.50 13.59
C ALA A 197 1.78 33.52 13.71
N GLY A 198 2.05 32.23 13.45
CA GLY A 198 1.08 31.14 13.56
C GLY A 198 0.00 31.07 12.49
N GLN A 199 -0.05 32.01 11.55
CA GLN A 199 -1.13 32.09 10.54
C GLN A 199 -0.62 31.96 9.11
N SER A 200 0.46 32.69 8.76
CA SER A 200 0.97 32.72 7.39
C SER A 200 1.73 31.43 7.08
N GLN A 201 1.23 30.62 6.18
CA GLN A 201 1.98 29.47 5.68
C GLN A 201 3.05 29.96 4.70
N LEU A 202 4.31 29.59 4.94
CA LEU A 202 5.44 29.99 4.10
C LEU A 202 5.70 28.99 2.98
N THR A 203 5.74 27.73 3.32
CA THR A 203 5.90 26.58 2.42
C THR A 203 5.54 25.30 3.17
N SER A 204 5.63 24.14 2.52
CA SER A 204 5.53 22.84 3.15
C SER A 204 6.77 21.98 2.84
N LEU A 205 7.13 21.10 3.76
CA LEU A 205 8.20 20.11 3.59
C LEU A 205 7.61 18.71 3.71
N VAL A 206 8.08 17.80 2.86
CA VAL A 206 7.76 16.38 2.93
C VAL A 206 9.04 15.56 3.03
N SER A 207 9.09 14.60 3.92
CA SER A 207 10.24 13.69 4.05
C SER A 207 10.33 12.77 2.82
N THR A 208 11.57 12.42 2.40
CA THR A 208 11.82 11.62 1.20
C THR A 208 12.62 10.34 1.44
N GLU A 209 13.02 10.02 2.66
CA GLU A 209 13.84 8.83 2.95
C GLU A 209 13.08 7.52 2.77
N LYS A 210 11.79 7.53 3.06
CA LYS A 210 10.88 6.40 2.90
C LYS A 210 9.48 6.89 2.57
N MET A 211 8.66 6.00 2.03
CA MET A 211 7.28 6.29 1.69
C MET A 211 6.35 5.27 2.34
N TYR A 212 5.23 5.72 2.86
CA TYR A 212 4.16 4.87 3.36
C TYR A 212 3.10 4.67 2.30
N ALA A 213 2.61 3.46 2.16
CA ALA A 213 1.39 3.16 1.42
C ALA A 213 0.29 2.78 2.41
N TYR A 214 -0.80 3.53 2.43
CA TYR A 214 -2.00 3.22 3.20
C TYR A 214 -3.01 2.56 2.28
N PHE A 215 -3.56 1.45 2.73
CA PHE A 215 -4.61 0.71 2.03
C PHE A 215 -5.58 0.09 3.03
N ASP A 216 -6.80 -0.14 2.58
CA ASP A 216 -7.87 -0.67 3.42
C ASP A 216 -8.16 -2.12 2.99
N VAL A 217 -8.20 -3.02 3.97
CA VAL A 217 -8.43 -4.45 3.81
C VAL A 217 -9.79 -4.80 4.40
N ASP A 218 -10.60 -5.57 3.70
CA ASP A 218 -11.90 -6.00 4.19
C ASP A 218 -11.79 -6.98 5.37
N GLU A 219 -12.83 -7.06 6.18
CA GLU A 219 -12.89 -7.87 7.38
C GLU A 219 -12.65 -9.37 7.09
N GLN A 220 -13.18 -9.90 5.98
CA GLN A 220 -13.03 -11.32 5.65
C GLN A 220 -11.58 -11.68 5.35
N THR A 221 -10.92 -10.84 4.57
CA THR A 221 -9.48 -10.98 4.26
C THR A 221 -8.63 -10.83 5.51
N TYR A 222 -8.92 -9.86 6.39
CA TYR A 222 -8.23 -9.74 7.67
C TYR A 222 -8.37 -10.98 8.55
N LEU A 223 -9.59 -11.53 8.67
CA LEU A 223 -9.84 -12.77 9.42
C LEU A 223 -9.14 -13.99 8.79
N LYS A 224 -9.06 -14.05 7.45
CA LYS A 224 -8.25 -15.05 6.73
C LYS A 224 -6.78 -14.97 7.17
N TYR A 225 -6.20 -13.79 7.20
CA TYR A 225 -4.81 -13.58 7.64
C TYR A 225 -4.59 -13.95 9.10
N ALA A 226 -5.51 -13.58 9.98
CA ALA A 226 -5.43 -13.94 11.39
C ALA A 226 -5.45 -15.47 11.61
N ARG A 227 -6.27 -16.20 10.86
CA ARG A 227 -6.30 -17.68 10.90
C ARG A 227 -5.01 -18.29 10.37
N LEU A 228 -4.49 -17.80 9.24
CA LEU A 228 -3.22 -18.26 8.69
C LEU A 228 -2.06 -18.04 9.67
N ALA A 229 -2.07 -16.93 10.41
CA ALA A 229 -1.07 -16.67 11.45
C ALA A 229 -1.22 -17.61 12.64
N GLN A 230 -2.45 -17.89 13.10
CA GLN A 230 -2.70 -18.85 14.18
C GLN A 230 -2.26 -20.29 13.81
N ASP A 231 -2.44 -20.66 12.54
CA ASP A 231 -2.02 -21.98 12.01
C ASP A 231 -0.49 -22.05 11.74
N GLY A 232 0.27 -20.99 11.99
CA GLY A 232 1.71 -20.91 11.73
C GLY A 232 2.09 -20.90 10.23
N LYS A 233 1.12 -20.68 9.35
CA LYS A 233 1.28 -20.66 7.88
C LYS A 233 1.66 -19.29 7.33
N ARG A 234 1.60 -18.27 8.16
CA ARG A 234 1.98 -16.89 7.86
C ARG A 234 2.46 -16.23 9.15
N ALA A 235 3.38 -15.27 9.05
CA ALA A 235 3.67 -14.40 10.18
C ALA A 235 2.44 -13.55 10.56
N ASP A 236 2.28 -13.20 11.83
CA ASP A 236 1.22 -12.28 12.25
C ASP A 236 1.36 -10.97 11.45
N THR A 237 0.25 -10.46 10.96
CA THR A 237 0.24 -9.20 10.19
C THR A 237 0.76 -8.02 11.01
N ARG A 238 0.79 -8.15 12.34
CA ARG A 238 1.32 -7.15 13.28
C ARG A 238 2.80 -7.30 13.61
N ASP A 239 3.43 -8.41 13.17
CA ASP A 239 4.86 -8.58 13.33
C ASP A 239 5.58 -7.74 12.28
N GLU A 240 6.33 -6.73 12.74
CA GLU A 240 7.12 -5.86 11.88
C GLU A 240 8.13 -6.69 11.06
N ALA A 241 8.29 -6.36 9.79
CA ALA A 241 9.20 -6.96 8.82
C ALA A 241 8.90 -8.42 8.39
N ALA A 242 7.96 -9.11 9.00
CA ALA A 242 7.69 -10.52 8.66
C ALA A 242 6.76 -10.71 7.45
N ASN A 243 6.04 -9.64 7.02
CA ASN A 243 5.08 -9.70 5.93
C ASN A 243 5.52 -8.81 4.77
N PRO A 244 6.13 -9.38 3.71
CA PRO A 244 6.51 -8.62 2.53
C PRO A 244 5.28 -8.07 1.81
N VAL A 245 5.42 -6.83 1.35
CA VAL A 245 4.40 -6.11 0.56
C VAL A 245 5.03 -5.71 -0.76
N TYR A 246 4.33 -5.99 -1.83
CA TYR A 246 4.75 -5.64 -3.17
C TYR A 246 3.87 -4.50 -3.67
N MET A 247 4.50 -3.48 -4.26
CA MET A 247 3.80 -2.31 -4.76
C MET A 247 4.14 -2.04 -6.21
N ALA A 248 3.15 -1.59 -6.96
CA ALA A 248 3.28 -1.06 -8.31
C ALA A 248 2.61 0.31 -8.42
N LEU A 249 3.25 1.24 -9.08
CA LEU A 249 2.65 2.50 -9.48
C LEU A 249 1.67 2.29 -10.64
N ALA A 250 0.82 3.27 -10.91
CA ALA A 250 -0.20 3.18 -11.97
C ALA A 250 0.38 2.96 -13.38
N SER A 251 1.61 3.43 -13.63
CA SER A 251 2.32 3.29 -14.91
C SER A 251 3.10 1.99 -15.05
N GLU A 252 3.26 1.21 -13.98
CA GLU A 252 4.07 0.01 -13.96
C GLU A 252 3.25 -1.24 -14.26
N ALA A 253 3.79 -2.12 -15.09
CA ALA A 253 3.17 -3.40 -15.40
C ALA A 253 3.39 -4.46 -14.31
N GLY A 254 4.47 -4.35 -13.52
CA GLY A 254 4.87 -5.29 -12.45
C GLY A 254 4.92 -4.63 -11.08
N PHE A 255 5.07 -5.44 -10.04
CA PHE A 255 5.20 -5.00 -8.65
C PHE A 255 6.70 -4.92 -8.29
N ASN A 256 7.34 -3.82 -8.66
CA ASN A 256 8.80 -3.68 -8.59
C ASN A 256 9.29 -3.16 -7.24
N HIS A 257 8.41 -2.54 -6.43
CA HIS A 257 8.76 -1.98 -5.13
C HIS A 257 8.43 -2.98 -4.04
N ILE A 258 9.43 -3.35 -3.25
CA ILE A 258 9.28 -4.29 -2.13
C ILE A 258 9.36 -3.50 -0.82
N GLY A 259 8.39 -3.71 0.03
CA GLY A 259 8.30 -3.14 1.36
C GLY A 259 7.81 -4.18 2.37
N HIS A 260 7.40 -3.71 3.53
CA HIS A 260 6.84 -4.56 4.59
C HIS A 260 5.69 -3.85 5.30
N VAL A 261 4.77 -4.62 5.86
CA VAL A 261 3.74 -4.08 6.75
C VAL A 261 4.43 -3.58 8.03
N ASP A 262 4.19 -2.33 8.40
CA ASP A 262 4.73 -1.74 9.64
C ASP A 262 3.64 -1.26 10.60
N PHE A 263 2.37 -1.25 10.15
CA PHE A 263 1.25 -0.87 11.00
C PHE A 263 -0.06 -1.48 10.53
N VAL A 264 -0.85 -1.97 11.47
CA VAL A 264 -2.24 -2.39 11.28
C VAL A 264 -3.09 -1.67 12.31
N ASP A 265 -4.17 -1.04 11.90
CA ASP A 265 -5.07 -0.32 12.80
C ASP A 265 -5.62 -1.28 13.89
N ASN A 266 -6.00 -0.73 15.02
CA ASN A 266 -6.52 -1.48 16.15
C ASN A 266 -8.04 -1.70 16.10
N ARG A 267 -8.71 -1.15 15.08
CA ARG A 267 -10.17 -1.23 14.89
C ARG A 267 -10.54 -1.32 13.41
N ILE A 268 -11.68 -1.97 13.17
CA ILE A 268 -12.34 -1.96 11.87
C ILE A 268 -13.24 -0.72 11.79
N ASP A 269 -13.21 -0.02 10.67
CA ASP A 269 -14.15 1.05 10.38
C ASP A 269 -15.54 0.43 10.14
N ALA A 270 -16.49 0.72 11.02
CA ALA A 270 -17.83 0.16 10.96
C ALA A 270 -18.67 0.67 9.76
N GLN A 271 -18.26 1.77 9.12
CA GLN A 271 -18.98 2.30 7.96
C GLN A 271 -18.56 1.60 6.66
N THR A 272 -17.31 1.21 6.55
CA THR A 272 -16.76 0.57 5.35
C THR A 272 -16.54 -0.94 5.51
N GLY A 273 -16.53 -1.47 6.74
CA GLY A 273 -16.20 -2.86 7.03
C GLY A 273 -14.73 -3.20 6.73
N THR A 274 -13.82 -2.21 6.78
CA THR A 274 -12.41 -2.37 6.45
C THR A 274 -11.49 -2.01 7.61
N ILE A 275 -10.31 -2.60 7.63
CA ILE A 275 -9.21 -2.26 8.53
C ILE A 275 -8.10 -1.59 7.73
N ARG A 276 -7.55 -0.51 8.26
CA ARG A 276 -6.45 0.21 7.62
C ARG A 276 -5.11 -0.43 7.93
N ILE A 277 -4.34 -0.67 6.89
CA ILE A 277 -2.99 -1.21 6.96
C ILE A 277 -2.04 -0.20 6.32
N ARG A 278 -0.83 -0.13 6.87
CA ARG A 278 0.27 0.67 6.33
C ARG A 278 1.45 -0.23 6.01
N ALA A 279 2.01 -0.03 4.84
CA ALA A 279 3.28 -0.62 4.45
C ALA A 279 4.35 0.47 4.26
N SER A 280 5.57 0.15 4.64
CA SER A 280 6.74 1.01 4.51
C SER A 280 7.61 0.55 3.34
N PHE A 281 7.98 1.50 2.47
CA PHE A 281 8.84 1.30 1.32
C PHE A 281 10.06 2.21 1.44
N ALA A 282 11.26 1.65 1.25
CA ALA A 282 12.47 2.45 1.12
C ALA A 282 12.40 3.28 -0.16
N HIS A 283 12.77 4.54 -0.08
CA HIS A 283 12.74 5.46 -1.22
C HIS A 283 14.17 5.81 -1.63
N THR A 284 14.66 5.15 -2.67
CA THR A 284 16.04 5.33 -3.18
C THR A 284 16.13 6.18 -4.43
N GLU A 285 15.07 6.34 -5.22
CA GLU A 285 15.13 6.89 -6.58
C GLU A 285 14.19 8.08 -6.86
N ASN A 286 13.73 8.83 -5.90
CA ASN A 286 12.92 10.07 -6.06
C ASN A 286 11.62 9.98 -6.92
N ASP A 287 11.18 8.81 -7.30
CA ASP A 287 10.01 8.56 -8.16
C ASP A 287 8.71 8.37 -7.37
N LEU A 288 8.81 8.11 -6.06
CA LEU A 288 7.65 8.00 -5.20
C LEU A 288 7.29 9.38 -4.64
N LEU A 289 6.15 9.92 -5.07
CA LEU A 289 5.62 11.18 -4.55
C LEU A 289 4.42 10.92 -3.63
N PRO A 290 4.29 11.67 -2.52
CA PRO A 290 3.08 11.61 -1.70
C PRO A 290 1.84 11.94 -2.53
N GLY A 291 0.76 11.19 -2.32
CA GLY A 291 -0.49 11.33 -3.06
C GLY A 291 -0.64 10.43 -4.27
N LEU A 292 0.43 9.81 -4.77
CA LEU A 292 0.34 8.85 -5.86
C LEU A 292 -0.52 7.65 -5.48
N PHE A 293 -1.19 7.11 -6.47
CA PHE A 293 -1.96 5.89 -6.39
C PHE A 293 -1.03 4.69 -6.51
N ALA A 294 -1.24 3.67 -5.69
CA ALA A 294 -0.43 2.48 -5.67
C ALA A 294 -1.31 1.22 -5.66
N ARG A 295 -0.95 0.24 -6.46
CA ARG A 295 -1.47 -1.12 -6.35
C ARG A 295 -0.59 -1.87 -5.37
N ILE A 296 -1.21 -2.48 -4.38
CA ILE A 296 -0.54 -3.19 -3.29
C ILE A 296 -0.90 -4.65 -3.41
N ARG A 297 0.09 -5.54 -3.29
CA ARG A 297 -0.09 -6.98 -3.31
C ARG A 297 0.50 -7.58 -2.04
N LEU A 298 -0.31 -8.35 -1.34
CA LEU A 298 0.05 -9.11 -0.15
C LEU A 298 -0.03 -10.61 -0.42
N VAL A 299 0.79 -11.37 0.26
CA VAL A 299 0.69 -12.84 0.26
C VAL A 299 -0.60 -13.24 0.93
N GLY A 300 -1.50 -13.85 0.18
CA GLY A 300 -2.87 -14.20 0.59
C GLY A 300 -3.03 -15.63 1.10
N SER A 301 -2.07 -16.53 0.82
CA SER A 301 -2.08 -17.92 1.28
C SER A 301 -0.68 -18.38 1.67
N ASP A 302 -0.59 -19.56 2.29
CA ASP A 302 0.66 -20.33 2.28
C ASP A 302 1.02 -20.76 0.86
N SER A 303 2.29 -21.07 0.60
CA SER A 303 2.71 -21.69 -0.66
C SER A 303 2.33 -23.16 -0.66
N TYR A 304 1.56 -23.59 -1.61
CA TYR A 304 1.12 -24.98 -1.76
C TYR A 304 1.21 -25.45 -3.21
N ASP A 305 1.27 -26.78 -3.38
CA ASP A 305 1.23 -27.37 -4.70
C ASP A 305 -0.22 -27.37 -5.22
N GLY A 306 -0.48 -26.57 -6.26
CA GLY A 306 -1.81 -26.33 -6.82
C GLY A 306 -1.97 -26.86 -8.24
N VAL A 307 -3.19 -27.27 -8.56
CA VAL A 307 -3.59 -27.63 -9.93
C VAL A 307 -4.04 -26.37 -10.64
N LEU A 308 -3.42 -26.08 -11.79
CA LEU A 308 -3.73 -24.90 -12.60
C LEU A 308 -4.24 -25.32 -13.96
N ILE A 309 -5.27 -24.63 -14.43
CA ILE A 309 -5.90 -24.89 -15.73
C ILE A 309 -6.16 -23.58 -16.49
N ASP A 310 -6.26 -23.65 -17.82
CA ASP A 310 -6.77 -22.52 -18.63
C ASP A 310 -8.27 -22.35 -18.36
N GLU A 311 -8.70 -21.12 -18.13
CA GLU A 311 -10.11 -20.78 -17.87
C GLU A 311 -11.05 -21.26 -19.00
N LYS A 312 -10.55 -21.39 -20.23
CA LYS A 312 -11.29 -21.91 -21.37
C LYS A 312 -11.73 -23.36 -21.18
N ALA A 313 -11.03 -24.12 -20.33
CA ALA A 313 -11.37 -25.51 -20.00
C ALA A 313 -12.57 -25.64 -19.03
N VAL A 314 -13.01 -24.52 -18.42
CA VAL A 314 -14.07 -24.52 -17.41
C VAL A 314 -15.43 -24.37 -18.07
N GLY A 315 -16.27 -25.37 -17.89
CA GLY A 315 -17.70 -25.31 -18.21
C GLY A 315 -18.51 -24.78 -17.03
N THR A 316 -19.70 -24.27 -17.33
CA THR A 316 -20.67 -23.86 -16.31
C THR A 316 -21.99 -24.56 -16.58
N ASP A 317 -22.48 -25.29 -15.58
CA ASP A 317 -23.78 -25.94 -15.59
C ASP A 317 -24.59 -25.43 -14.41
N LEU A 318 -25.62 -24.61 -14.72
CA LEU A 318 -26.37 -23.84 -13.71
C LEU A 318 -25.40 -23.03 -12.81
N ASN A 319 -25.27 -23.43 -11.56
CA ASN A 319 -24.37 -22.79 -10.59
C ASN A 319 -23.03 -23.52 -10.37
N ASN A 320 -22.85 -24.69 -10.99
CA ASN A 320 -21.67 -25.53 -10.79
C ASN A 320 -20.63 -25.29 -11.89
N LYS A 321 -19.37 -25.19 -11.48
CA LYS A 321 -18.23 -25.22 -12.40
C LYS A 321 -17.79 -26.66 -12.62
N PHE A 322 -17.48 -27.01 -13.85
CA PHE A 322 -17.07 -28.36 -14.21
C PHE A 322 -16.01 -28.36 -15.29
N VAL A 323 -15.32 -29.47 -15.39
CA VAL A 323 -14.43 -29.79 -16.50
C VAL A 323 -14.78 -31.16 -17.07
N LEU A 324 -14.37 -31.41 -18.29
CA LEU A 324 -14.46 -32.74 -18.90
C LEU A 324 -13.10 -33.40 -18.83
N VAL A 325 -12.97 -34.41 -17.98
CA VAL A 325 -11.75 -35.21 -17.82
C VAL A 325 -11.74 -36.35 -18.81
N VAL A 326 -10.58 -36.64 -19.40
CA VAL A 326 -10.41 -37.75 -20.35
C VAL A 326 -9.90 -38.96 -19.58
N ASN A 327 -10.68 -40.04 -19.58
CA ASN A 327 -10.27 -41.29 -18.93
C ASN A 327 -9.33 -42.14 -19.83
N ALA A 328 -8.85 -43.26 -19.31
CA ALA A 328 -7.94 -44.15 -20.03
C ALA A 328 -8.53 -44.75 -21.34
N SER A 329 -9.86 -44.75 -21.48
CA SER A 329 -10.57 -45.23 -22.68
C SER A 329 -10.90 -44.12 -23.68
N ASN A 330 -10.33 -42.92 -23.52
CA ASN A 330 -10.65 -41.70 -24.29
C ASN A 330 -12.14 -41.29 -24.19
N GLN A 331 -12.81 -41.62 -23.11
CA GLN A 331 -14.14 -41.16 -22.79
C GLN A 331 -14.10 -39.93 -21.88
N LEU A 332 -15.07 -39.03 -22.09
CA LEU A 332 -15.20 -37.79 -21.30
C LEU A 332 -16.04 -38.06 -20.05
N GLU A 333 -15.44 -37.67 -18.91
CA GLU A 333 -16.09 -37.76 -17.60
C GLU A 333 -16.40 -36.35 -17.10
N TYR A 334 -17.63 -36.10 -16.72
CA TYR A 334 -18.04 -34.85 -16.07
C TYR A 334 -17.49 -34.84 -14.66
N ARG A 335 -16.73 -33.79 -14.33
CA ARG A 335 -16.22 -33.62 -12.98
C ARG A 335 -16.47 -32.20 -12.48
N ALA A 336 -17.22 -32.08 -11.43
CA ALA A 336 -17.44 -30.81 -10.74
C ALA A 336 -16.12 -30.37 -10.08
N ILE A 337 -15.82 -29.09 -10.15
CA ILE A 337 -14.60 -28.52 -9.61
C ILE A 337 -14.91 -27.28 -8.78
N THR A 338 -14.04 -27.01 -7.81
CA THR A 338 -14.01 -25.75 -7.07
C THR A 338 -12.88 -24.91 -7.59
N LEU A 339 -13.20 -23.67 -7.98
CA LEU A 339 -12.19 -22.73 -8.52
C LEU A 339 -11.66 -21.83 -7.41
N GLY A 340 -10.34 -21.68 -7.39
CA GLY A 340 -9.61 -20.69 -6.62
C GLY A 340 -9.33 -19.41 -7.42
N GLU A 341 -8.29 -18.68 -7.04
CA GLU A 341 -7.88 -17.44 -7.67
C GLU A 341 -7.20 -17.64 -9.04
N LYS A 342 -7.04 -16.54 -9.78
CA LYS A 342 -6.26 -16.53 -11.03
C LYS A 342 -4.82 -16.15 -10.73
N VAL A 343 -3.90 -16.96 -11.27
CA VAL A 343 -2.46 -16.70 -11.20
C VAL A 343 -1.86 -16.76 -12.60
N ASN A 344 -1.25 -15.67 -13.05
CA ASN A 344 -0.60 -15.55 -14.37
C ASN A 344 -1.44 -16.01 -15.57
N GLY A 345 -2.77 -15.76 -15.50
CA GLY A 345 -3.70 -16.13 -16.58
C GLY A 345 -4.22 -17.56 -16.50
N LEU A 346 -3.74 -18.36 -15.55
CA LEU A 346 -4.26 -19.68 -15.22
C LEU A 346 -5.21 -19.60 -14.02
N ARG A 347 -6.11 -20.56 -13.93
CA ARG A 347 -7.07 -20.67 -12.83
C ARG A 347 -6.64 -21.79 -11.89
N ILE A 348 -6.55 -21.52 -10.61
CA ILE A 348 -6.32 -22.54 -9.59
C ILE A 348 -7.59 -23.38 -9.44
N VAL A 349 -7.43 -24.68 -9.30
CA VAL A 349 -8.51 -25.61 -8.92
C VAL A 349 -8.18 -26.15 -7.54
N THR A 350 -9.03 -25.81 -6.58
CA THR A 350 -8.85 -26.17 -5.17
C THR A 350 -9.38 -27.56 -4.83
N ASP A 351 -10.36 -28.03 -5.62
CA ASP A 351 -10.94 -29.38 -5.43
C ASP A 351 -11.48 -29.92 -6.75
N GLY A 352 -11.43 -31.24 -6.92
CA GLY A 352 -12.02 -31.97 -8.04
C GLY A 352 -11.03 -32.44 -9.11
N LEU A 353 -9.75 -32.05 -9.11
CA LEU A 353 -8.73 -32.50 -10.07
C LEU A 353 -7.48 -33.05 -9.40
N ALA A 354 -6.92 -34.10 -10.01
CA ALA A 354 -5.61 -34.63 -9.67
C ALA A 354 -4.51 -34.12 -10.61
N ALA A 355 -3.26 -34.12 -10.13
CA ALA A 355 -2.08 -33.62 -10.88
C ALA A 355 -1.83 -34.32 -12.23
N THR A 356 -2.36 -35.54 -12.42
CA THR A 356 -2.19 -36.34 -13.62
C THR A 356 -3.37 -36.28 -14.59
N ASP A 357 -4.43 -35.58 -14.21
CA ASP A 357 -5.66 -35.50 -15.02
C ASP A 357 -5.41 -34.77 -16.36
N LYS A 358 -6.07 -35.27 -17.40
CA LYS A 358 -6.14 -34.63 -18.72
C LYS A 358 -7.54 -34.10 -18.93
N ILE A 359 -7.66 -32.84 -19.32
CA ILE A 359 -8.96 -32.19 -19.50
C ILE A 359 -9.10 -31.59 -20.87
N VAL A 360 -10.33 -31.44 -21.31
CA VAL A 360 -10.66 -30.74 -22.57
C VAL A 360 -10.46 -29.24 -22.38
N VAL A 361 -9.62 -28.64 -23.23
CA VAL A 361 -9.34 -27.18 -23.21
C VAL A 361 -10.20 -26.45 -24.25
N ASN A 362 -10.32 -27.02 -25.46
CA ASN A 362 -11.11 -26.42 -26.53
C ASN A 362 -12.13 -27.41 -27.06
N GLY A 363 -13.31 -26.93 -27.43
CA GLY A 363 -14.35 -27.78 -28.03
C GLY A 363 -15.41 -28.28 -27.05
N LEU A 364 -15.48 -27.75 -25.81
CA LEU A 364 -16.49 -28.10 -24.81
C LEU A 364 -17.93 -28.06 -25.35
N GLN A 365 -18.23 -27.16 -26.29
CA GLN A 365 -19.57 -27.04 -26.91
C GLN A 365 -19.91 -28.19 -27.90
N ARG A 366 -18.91 -28.94 -28.34
CA ARG A 366 -19.07 -30.01 -29.34
C ARG A 366 -19.13 -31.39 -28.72
N VAL A 367 -18.87 -31.51 -27.42
CA VAL A 367 -18.78 -32.78 -26.73
C VAL A 367 -19.72 -32.83 -25.53
N ARG A 368 -20.03 -34.02 -25.12
CA ARG A 368 -20.92 -34.28 -23.95
C ARG A 368 -20.28 -35.33 -23.03
N PRO A 369 -20.61 -35.32 -21.73
CA PRO A 369 -20.21 -36.39 -20.83
C PRO A 369 -20.51 -37.81 -21.43
N ASN A 370 -19.62 -38.76 -21.13
CA ASN A 370 -19.62 -40.13 -21.62
C ASN A 370 -19.38 -40.31 -23.14
N MET A 371 -19.02 -39.26 -23.87
CA MET A 371 -18.68 -39.34 -25.28
C MET A 371 -17.25 -39.81 -25.47
N GLN A 372 -17.04 -40.69 -26.46
CA GLN A 372 -15.69 -41.08 -26.90
C GLN A 372 -15.13 -40.03 -27.83
N ILE A 373 -13.87 -39.64 -27.62
CA ILE A 373 -13.18 -38.59 -28.36
C ILE A 373 -11.85 -39.07 -28.93
N GLU A 374 -11.36 -38.34 -29.94
CA GLU A 374 -9.98 -38.44 -30.40
C GLU A 374 -9.19 -37.27 -29.81
N PRO A 375 -8.31 -37.51 -28.79
CA PRO A 375 -7.63 -36.44 -28.09
C PRO A 375 -6.46 -35.89 -28.92
N LYS A 376 -6.49 -34.60 -29.24
CA LYS A 376 -5.34 -33.84 -29.73
C LYS A 376 -4.66 -33.17 -28.54
N LEU A 377 -3.46 -33.65 -28.22
CA LEU A 377 -2.69 -33.06 -27.11
C LEU A 377 -2.27 -31.63 -27.44
N VAL A 378 -2.52 -30.71 -26.54
CA VAL A 378 -2.07 -29.29 -26.55
C VAL A 378 -1.47 -28.94 -25.22
N GLU A 379 -0.74 -27.85 -25.15
CA GLU A 379 -0.22 -27.32 -23.89
C GLU A 379 -1.32 -26.59 -23.11
N MET A 380 -1.38 -26.80 -21.79
CA MET A 380 -2.32 -26.14 -20.88
C MET A 380 -1.96 -24.67 -20.70
N ALA A 381 -0.70 -24.34 -20.66
CA ALA A 381 -0.13 -23.01 -20.48
C ALA A 381 1.02 -22.77 -21.46
N SER A 382 1.26 -21.54 -21.84
CA SER A 382 2.45 -21.20 -22.62
C SER A 382 3.71 -21.34 -21.77
N SER A 383 4.83 -21.61 -22.43
CA SER A 383 6.15 -21.68 -21.76
C SER A 383 6.48 -20.36 -21.04
N GLU A 384 6.06 -19.22 -21.58
CA GLU A 384 6.24 -17.90 -20.98
C GLU A 384 5.45 -17.77 -19.65
N GLN A 385 4.20 -18.24 -19.62
CA GLN A 385 3.38 -18.24 -18.40
C GLN A 385 4.00 -19.09 -17.30
N LEU A 386 4.51 -20.29 -17.64
CA LEU A 386 5.16 -21.19 -16.68
C LEU A 386 6.47 -20.61 -16.15
N VAL A 387 7.29 -20.02 -17.02
CA VAL A 387 8.55 -19.36 -16.60
C VAL A 387 8.24 -18.20 -15.63
N LYS A 388 7.24 -17.39 -15.98
CA LYS A 388 6.83 -16.27 -15.10
C LYS A 388 6.32 -16.76 -13.74
N LEU A 389 5.47 -17.79 -13.74
CA LEU A 389 4.95 -18.40 -12.50
C LEU A 389 6.08 -18.87 -11.58
N ARG A 390 7.04 -19.63 -12.15
CA ARG A 390 8.19 -20.17 -11.41
C ARG A 390 9.13 -19.07 -10.92
N SER A 391 9.37 -18.03 -11.73
CA SER A 391 10.24 -16.92 -11.34
C SER A 391 9.63 -16.09 -10.20
N GLU A 392 8.32 -15.83 -10.25
CA GLU A 392 7.60 -15.13 -9.17
C GLU A 392 7.65 -15.95 -7.86
N GLN A 393 7.43 -17.27 -7.94
CA GLN A 393 7.50 -18.15 -6.78
C GLN A 393 8.92 -18.20 -6.18
N GLN A 394 9.95 -18.27 -7.02
CA GLN A 394 11.35 -18.24 -6.56
C GLN A 394 11.72 -16.93 -5.87
N GLN A 395 11.24 -15.79 -6.38
CA GLN A 395 11.45 -14.50 -5.74
C GLN A 395 10.79 -14.43 -4.35
N LEU A 396 9.59 -14.98 -4.22
CA LEU A 396 8.89 -15.09 -2.94
C LEU A 396 9.66 -15.91 -1.92
N ASP A 397 10.08 -17.11 -2.33
CA ASP A 397 10.81 -18.03 -1.47
C ASP A 397 12.15 -17.40 -1.00
N GLN A 398 12.85 -16.66 -1.88
CA GLN A 398 14.07 -15.94 -1.53
C GLN A 398 13.80 -14.77 -0.56
N THR A 399 12.75 -13.99 -0.80
CA THR A 399 12.39 -12.86 0.05
C THR A 399 11.95 -13.33 1.43
N SER A 400 11.14 -14.38 1.50
CA SER A 400 10.69 -14.99 2.76
C SER A 400 11.88 -15.52 3.58
N ASN A 401 12.81 -16.23 2.94
CA ASN A 401 14.01 -16.76 3.60
C ASN A 401 14.94 -15.62 4.10
N ALA A 402 15.10 -14.55 3.33
CA ALA A 402 15.91 -13.40 3.73
C ALA A 402 15.33 -12.66 4.95
N LEU A 403 14.01 -12.50 4.99
CA LEU A 403 13.31 -11.88 6.12
C LEU A 403 13.39 -12.74 7.40
N THR A 404 13.24 -14.07 7.27
CA THR A 404 13.37 -15.00 8.40
C THR A 404 14.78 -14.98 8.99
N ALA A 405 15.81 -14.90 8.15
CA ALA A 405 17.20 -14.82 8.59
C ALA A 405 17.52 -13.49 9.32
N GLN A 406 16.87 -12.39 8.94
CA GLN A 406 17.02 -11.08 9.63
C GLN A 406 16.34 -11.06 11.00
N THR A 407 15.18 -11.70 11.15
CA THR A 407 14.47 -11.79 12.44
C THR A 407 15.22 -12.66 13.45
N ASP A 408 15.84 -13.74 13.03
CA ASP A 408 16.67 -14.58 13.93
C ASP A 408 17.95 -13.87 14.41
N SER A 409 18.56 -13.06 13.54
CA SER A 409 19.77 -12.30 13.91
C SER A 409 19.50 -11.14 14.88
N THR A 410 18.27 -10.66 14.97
CA THR A 410 17.85 -9.61 15.92
C THR A 410 17.44 -10.18 17.29
N LYS A 411 16.94 -11.41 17.32
CA LYS A 411 16.56 -12.13 18.55
C LYS A 411 17.77 -12.58 19.39
N ASP A 412 18.91 -12.79 18.75
CA ASP A 412 20.18 -13.19 19.43
C ASP A 412 20.98 -11.98 19.99
N ARG A 413 20.53 -10.75 19.78
CA ARG A 413 21.19 -9.51 20.26
C ARG A 413 20.42 -8.71 21.32
N GLY A 414 19.31 -9.27 21.82
CA GLY A 414 18.44 -8.64 22.83
C GLY A 414 18.62 -9.24 24.24
#